data_f5279cea5064aa41bec66e3a4bddec21
#
_entry.id   f5279cea5064aa41bec66e3a4bddec21
#
_cell.length_a   1.000
_cell.length_b   1.000
_cell.length_c   1.000
_cell.angle_alpha   90.00
_cell.angle_beta   90.00
_cell.angle_gamma   90.00
#
_symmetry.space_group_name_H-M   'P 1'
#
loop_
_entity.id
_entity.type
_entity.pdbx_description
1 polymer ?
#
loop_
_entity_poly.entity_id
_entity_poly.type
_entity_poly.pdbx_seq_one_letter_code
_entity_poly.pdbx_strand_id
1 'polypeptide(L)'
;MGLFTDGFKLLKKASEPLYKTPKSIQETIEIMAVAENGIFEVSKNKYSKCYRFQDINYTTATEDEQIGIFERYCKFLNSLDCNYKITINNKNKNMDELRDKVLIAEKNDGFNNYRRIYNDIIEEKIIEGRQGIEQERYLTITIERKNFEEAKAQFATLEATIHKAFIELGAEIVPLNGNERLKVLYDYYHLGDEGSFDFDIKKAKKVGADFRNDLCNGMVKYFPDHFEDESKFCKALFIKKYPSSLSDRFINEITSLPVHSITSIDVVPVPKDLTTKVLQKKYLGIESDIIKQQRVRNKNNDFSTEISLSLIHISEPTRPRLISY
;
A
#
# COMPACT_ATOMS: atom_id res chain seq x y z
N MET A 1 22.30 18.93 8.29
CA MET A 1 21.87 17.67 8.91
C MET A 1 20.97 17.83 10.15
N GLY A 2 20.46 19.03 10.45
CA GLY A 2 19.69 19.34 11.66
C GLY A 2 18.21 19.72 11.45
N LEU A 3 17.72 19.88 10.25
CA LEU A 3 16.38 20.46 9.98
C LEU A 3 15.21 19.43 9.95
N PHE A 4 15.50 18.15 9.82
CA PHE A 4 14.48 17.10 9.94
C PHE A 4 14.22 16.69 11.39
N THR A 5 15.11 16.99 12.32
CA THR A 5 14.96 16.66 13.74
C THR A 5 14.05 17.65 14.47
N ASP A 6 13.90 18.88 14.00
CA ASP A 6 13.07 19.91 14.67
C ASP A 6 11.58 19.79 14.32
N GLY A 7 11.24 19.32 13.13
CA GLY A 7 9.85 19.00 12.77
C GLY A 7 9.30 17.81 13.57
N PHE A 8 10.16 16.84 13.90
CA PHE A 8 9.79 15.71 14.75
C PHE A 8 9.68 16.08 16.24
N LYS A 9 10.38 17.12 16.70
CA LYS A 9 10.28 17.59 18.09
C LYS A 9 8.99 18.36 18.41
N LEU A 10 8.37 18.97 17.40
CA LEU A 10 7.07 19.65 17.57
C LEU A 10 5.89 18.68 17.72
N LEU A 11 6.03 17.44 17.26
CA LEU A 11 5.05 16.36 17.47
C LEU A 11 5.20 15.66 18.85
N LYS A 12 6.28 15.92 19.59
CA LYS A 12 6.58 15.28 20.89
C LYS A 12 5.95 15.93 22.10
N LYS A 13 4.95 16.80 21.97
CA LYS A 13 4.21 17.37 23.12
C LYS A 13 2.83 16.77 23.38
N ALA A 14 2.44 15.70 22.67
CA ALA A 14 1.39 14.82 23.15
C ALA A 14 2.06 13.82 24.11
N SER A 15 1.55 13.71 25.32
CA SER A 15 1.94 12.68 26.29
C SER A 15 2.01 11.34 25.57
N GLU A 16 3.19 10.70 25.50
CA GLU A 16 3.33 9.40 24.87
C GLU A 16 2.31 8.46 25.52
N PRO A 17 1.41 7.84 24.74
CA PRO A 17 0.46 6.93 25.33
C PRO A 17 1.24 5.79 26.00
N LEU A 18 0.89 5.48 27.23
CA LEU A 18 1.46 4.36 27.96
C LEU A 18 1.27 3.08 27.11
N TYR A 19 2.38 2.50 26.68
CA TYR A 19 2.33 1.22 25.96
C TYR A 19 1.77 0.14 26.89
N LYS A 20 0.66 -0.46 26.49
CA LYS A 20 0.08 -1.64 27.15
C LYS A 20 0.38 -2.85 26.28
N THR A 21 1.02 -3.83 26.86
CA THR A 21 1.23 -5.11 26.17
C THR A 21 -0.15 -5.77 25.94
N PRO A 22 -0.53 -6.07 24.67
CA PRO A 22 -1.75 -6.79 24.37
C PRO A 22 -1.76 -8.15 25.07
N LYS A 23 -2.90 -8.57 25.61
CA LYS A 23 -3.07 -9.86 26.26
C LYS A 23 -3.53 -10.95 25.30
N SER A 24 -4.10 -10.56 24.17
CA SER A 24 -4.54 -11.45 23.10
C SER A 24 -4.25 -10.85 21.73
N ILE A 25 -4.28 -11.67 20.69
CA ILE A 25 -4.11 -11.21 19.31
C ILE A 25 -5.25 -10.28 18.91
N GLN A 26 -6.46 -10.51 19.38
CA GLN A 26 -7.63 -9.66 19.11
C GLN A 26 -7.43 -8.24 19.62
N GLU A 27 -6.70 -8.06 20.72
CA GLU A 27 -6.35 -6.72 21.24
C GLU A 27 -5.34 -5.97 20.37
N THR A 28 -4.60 -6.67 19.46
CA THR A 28 -3.71 -6.04 18.49
C THR A 28 -4.44 -5.48 17.28
N ILE A 29 -5.70 -5.88 17.06
CA ILE A 29 -6.52 -5.42 15.96
C ILE A 29 -7.13 -4.07 16.34
N GLU A 30 -6.52 -2.98 15.87
CA GLU A 30 -6.93 -1.60 16.16
C GLU A 30 -8.22 -1.15 15.44
N ILE A 31 -9.08 -2.08 15.01
CA ILE A 31 -10.35 -1.75 14.36
C ILE A 31 -11.46 -1.72 15.42
N MET A 32 -12.07 -0.56 15.59
CA MET A 32 -13.14 -0.36 16.59
C MET A 32 -14.51 -0.80 16.07
N ALA A 33 -14.81 -0.49 14.80
CA ALA A 33 -16.08 -0.84 14.19
C ALA A 33 -15.95 -1.10 12.69
N VAL A 34 -16.80 -1.97 12.18
CA VAL A 34 -16.87 -2.35 10.76
C VAL A 34 -18.26 -2.06 10.21
N ALA A 35 -18.34 -1.47 9.02
CA ALA A 35 -19.59 -1.21 8.35
C ALA A 35 -19.71 -2.02 7.04
N GLU A 36 -20.93 -2.35 6.64
CA GLU A 36 -21.23 -3.12 5.41
C GLU A 36 -20.68 -2.47 4.13
N ASN A 37 -20.63 -1.14 4.08
CA ASN A 37 -20.10 -0.36 2.95
C ASN A 37 -18.55 -0.31 2.90
N GLY A 38 -17.85 -1.09 3.72
CA GLY A 38 -16.40 -1.17 3.75
C GLY A 38 -15.69 -0.01 4.49
N ILE A 39 -16.42 0.90 5.12
CA ILE A 39 -15.83 1.92 5.99
C ILE A 39 -15.60 1.32 7.37
N PHE A 40 -14.36 1.34 7.85
CA PHE A 40 -13.99 0.87 9.18
C PHE A 40 -13.55 2.05 10.05
N GLU A 41 -13.99 2.08 11.29
CA GLU A 41 -13.45 2.97 12.31
C GLU A 41 -12.23 2.31 12.94
N VAL A 42 -11.04 2.85 12.67
CA VAL A 42 -9.76 2.31 13.13
C VAL A 42 -9.31 2.92 14.46
N SER A 43 -9.80 4.10 14.79
CA SER A 43 -9.68 4.71 16.11
C SER A 43 -10.76 5.79 16.22
N LYS A 44 -10.92 6.38 17.41
CA LYS A 44 -11.92 7.44 17.64
C LYS A 44 -11.82 8.55 16.58
N ASN A 45 -12.89 8.76 15.82
CA ASN A 45 -12.99 9.77 14.76
C ASN A 45 -12.07 9.52 13.55
N LYS A 46 -11.47 8.34 13.43
CA LYS A 46 -10.58 7.98 12.35
C LYS A 46 -11.16 6.81 11.55
N TYR A 47 -11.45 7.07 10.29
CA TYR A 47 -12.15 6.15 9.41
C TYR A 47 -11.27 5.77 8.23
N SER A 48 -11.37 4.52 7.79
CA SER A 48 -10.62 4.02 6.65
C SER A 48 -11.51 3.27 5.67
N LYS A 49 -11.20 3.35 4.37
CA LYS A 49 -11.84 2.59 3.30
C LYS A 49 -10.77 1.97 2.40
N CYS A 50 -11.00 0.75 1.96
CA CYS A 50 -10.05 -0.03 1.16
C CYS A 50 -10.60 -0.27 -0.24
N TYR A 51 -9.70 -0.19 -1.22
CA TYR A 51 -9.97 -0.41 -2.64
C TYR A 51 -9.01 -1.46 -3.17
N ARG A 52 -9.49 -2.38 -3.98
CA ARG A 52 -8.64 -3.29 -4.76
C ARG A 52 -8.41 -2.68 -6.13
N PHE A 53 -7.18 -2.68 -6.61
CA PHE A 53 -6.84 -2.15 -7.93
C PHE A 53 -5.98 -3.12 -8.74
N GLN A 54 -6.10 -2.99 -10.06
CA GLN A 54 -5.31 -3.76 -11.01
C GLN A 54 -4.01 -3.03 -11.36
N ASP A 55 -3.04 -3.81 -11.83
CA ASP A 55 -1.77 -3.26 -12.31
C ASP A 55 -1.96 -2.53 -13.64
N ILE A 56 -1.05 -1.62 -13.90
CA ILE A 56 -0.94 -0.90 -15.16
C ILE A 56 0.11 -1.61 -15.99
N ASN A 57 -0.17 -1.80 -17.27
CA ASN A 57 0.80 -2.38 -18.18
C ASN A 57 1.88 -1.35 -18.57
N TYR A 58 2.78 -1.08 -17.63
CA TYR A 58 3.85 -0.10 -17.77
C TYR A 58 5.04 -0.65 -18.61
N THR A 59 5.38 -1.92 -18.42
CA THR A 59 6.62 -2.51 -18.99
C THR A 59 6.56 -2.70 -20.49
N THR A 60 5.38 -2.86 -21.09
CA THR A 60 5.22 -3.04 -22.54
C THR A 60 4.82 -1.75 -23.27
N ALA A 61 4.61 -0.66 -22.52
CA ALA A 61 4.29 0.65 -23.07
C ALA A 61 5.53 1.27 -23.73
N THR A 62 5.32 2.11 -24.74
CA THR A 62 6.38 2.91 -25.34
C THR A 62 6.95 3.93 -24.35
N GLU A 63 8.15 4.47 -24.59
CA GLU A 63 8.81 5.41 -23.71
C GLU A 63 7.94 6.66 -23.43
N ASP A 64 7.31 7.22 -24.46
CA ASP A 64 6.40 8.36 -24.33
C ASP A 64 5.15 8.02 -23.50
N GLU A 65 4.61 6.82 -23.67
CA GLU A 65 3.48 6.34 -22.88
C GLU A 65 3.87 6.11 -21.42
N GLN A 66 5.07 5.56 -21.16
CA GLN A 66 5.60 5.38 -19.80
C GLN A 66 5.73 6.73 -19.07
N ILE A 67 6.25 7.75 -19.76
CA ILE A 67 6.31 9.12 -19.21
C ILE A 67 4.91 9.63 -18.89
N GLY A 68 3.97 9.48 -19.82
CA GLY A 68 2.58 9.91 -19.61
C GLY A 68 1.88 9.17 -18.46
N ILE A 69 2.11 7.86 -18.30
CA ILE A 69 1.60 7.07 -17.15
C ILE A 69 2.20 7.61 -15.85
N PHE A 70 3.51 7.84 -15.82
CA PHE A 70 4.19 8.34 -14.63
C PHE A 70 3.71 9.73 -14.21
N GLU A 71 3.49 10.65 -15.16
CA GLU A 71 2.93 11.96 -14.87
C GLU A 71 1.52 11.87 -14.29
N ARG A 72 0.65 11.03 -14.85
CA ARG A 72 -0.71 10.79 -14.31
C ARG A 72 -0.66 10.17 -12.92
N TYR A 73 0.25 9.23 -12.70
CA TYR A 73 0.47 8.63 -11.37
C TYR A 73 0.90 9.67 -10.33
N CYS A 74 1.88 10.51 -10.65
CA CYS A 74 2.30 11.61 -9.78
C CYS A 74 1.16 12.59 -9.50
N LYS A 75 0.36 12.94 -10.50
CA LYS A 75 -0.83 13.79 -10.34
C LYS A 75 -1.84 13.16 -9.41
N PHE A 76 -2.10 11.85 -9.54
CA PHE A 76 -2.99 11.12 -8.65
C PHE A 76 -2.50 11.17 -7.21
N LEU A 77 -1.24 10.80 -6.94
CA LEU A 77 -0.68 10.82 -5.59
C LEU A 77 -0.73 12.20 -4.95
N ASN A 78 -0.43 13.25 -5.72
CA ASN A 78 -0.50 14.65 -5.27
C ASN A 78 -1.93 15.15 -5.06
N SER A 79 -2.95 14.49 -5.57
CA SER A 79 -4.36 14.84 -5.36
C SER A 79 -4.90 14.33 -4.02
N LEU A 80 -4.22 13.39 -3.40
CA LEU A 80 -4.62 12.80 -2.12
C LEU A 80 -4.08 13.65 -0.94
N ASP A 81 -4.95 14.43 -0.32
CA ASP A 81 -4.63 15.24 0.87
C ASP A 81 -4.88 14.48 2.19
N CYS A 82 -4.95 13.16 2.15
CA CYS A 82 -5.23 12.30 3.30
C CYS A 82 -4.22 11.15 3.40
N ASN A 83 -4.11 10.54 4.57
CA ASN A 83 -3.23 9.39 4.76
C ASN A 83 -3.71 8.22 3.91
N TYR A 84 -2.79 7.57 3.22
CA TYR A 84 -3.09 6.37 2.47
C TYR A 84 -2.00 5.32 2.61
N LYS A 85 -2.39 4.08 2.40
CA LYS A 85 -1.52 2.91 2.44
C LYS A 85 -1.71 2.13 1.13
N ILE A 86 -0.62 1.81 0.47
CA ILE A 86 -0.59 0.85 -0.63
C ILE A 86 -0.13 -0.48 -0.05
N THR A 87 -0.91 -1.52 -0.24
CA THR A 87 -0.57 -2.88 0.20
C THR A 87 -0.50 -3.79 -1.02
N ILE A 88 0.60 -4.51 -1.15
CA ILE A 88 0.80 -5.54 -2.17
C ILE A 88 0.88 -6.86 -1.43
N ASN A 89 -0.09 -7.73 -1.68
CA ASN A 89 -0.23 -9.03 -1.06
C ASN A 89 0.11 -10.13 -2.07
N ASN A 90 1.22 -10.81 -1.84
CA ASN A 90 1.58 -12.02 -2.57
C ASN A 90 1.08 -13.21 -1.76
N LYS A 91 0.06 -13.87 -2.24
CA LYS A 91 -0.51 -15.05 -1.63
C LYS A 91 -0.33 -16.27 -2.51
N ASN A 92 -0.21 -17.43 -1.90
CA ASN A 92 -0.22 -18.68 -2.66
C ASN A 92 -1.61 -18.88 -3.25
N LYS A 93 -1.67 -19.19 -4.53
CA LYS A 93 -2.92 -19.67 -5.12
C LYS A 93 -3.34 -20.96 -4.43
N ASN A 94 -4.62 -21.09 -4.17
CA ASN A 94 -5.17 -22.37 -3.77
C ASN A 94 -4.96 -23.36 -4.93
N MET A 95 -3.97 -24.25 -4.76
CA MET A 95 -3.56 -25.18 -5.81
C MET A 95 -4.67 -26.18 -6.15
N ASP A 96 -5.52 -26.50 -5.20
CA ASP A 96 -6.64 -27.41 -5.42
C ASP A 96 -7.72 -26.74 -6.27
N GLU A 97 -8.06 -25.47 -5.99
CA GLU A 97 -8.98 -24.70 -6.81
C GLU A 97 -8.42 -24.44 -8.23
N LEU A 98 -7.10 -24.26 -8.35
CA LEU A 98 -6.44 -24.12 -9.64
C LEU A 98 -6.50 -25.42 -10.44
N ARG A 99 -6.20 -26.56 -9.79
CA ARG A 99 -6.32 -27.90 -10.38
C ARG A 99 -7.73 -28.16 -10.87
N ASP A 100 -8.74 -27.90 -10.07
CA ASP A 100 -10.15 -28.08 -10.41
C ASP A 100 -10.59 -27.25 -11.64
N LYS A 101 -10.00 -26.06 -11.82
CA LYS A 101 -10.30 -25.17 -12.96
C LYS A 101 -9.54 -25.52 -14.23
N VAL A 102 -8.34 -26.06 -14.11
CA VAL A 102 -7.42 -26.22 -15.26
C VAL A 102 -7.30 -27.69 -15.71
N LEU A 103 -7.39 -28.65 -14.77
CA LEU A 103 -7.33 -30.05 -15.13
C LEU A 103 -8.64 -30.52 -15.77
N ILE A 104 -8.49 -31.34 -16.79
CA ILE A 104 -9.63 -31.89 -17.54
C ILE A 104 -10.06 -33.20 -16.89
N ALA A 105 -11.31 -33.22 -16.39
CA ALA A 105 -11.88 -34.43 -15.83
C ALA A 105 -12.03 -35.56 -16.86
N GLU A 106 -11.83 -36.80 -16.44
CA GLU A 106 -12.03 -37.97 -17.30
C GLU A 106 -13.50 -38.10 -17.73
N LYS A 107 -13.70 -38.49 -19.01
CA LYS A 107 -15.02 -38.71 -19.60
C LYS A 107 -15.06 -40.05 -20.31
N ASN A 108 -16.25 -40.62 -20.45
CA ASN A 108 -16.43 -41.91 -21.07
C ASN A 108 -16.55 -41.83 -22.60
N ASP A 109 -15.49 -41.26 -23.26
CA ASP A 109 -15.46 -40.95 -24.71
C ASP A 109 -14.23 -41.50 -25.45
N GLY A 110 -13.40 -42.32 -24.76
CA GLY A 110 -12.20 -42.92 -25.35
C GLY A 110 -10.97 -41.96 -25.45
N PHE A 111 -11.08 -40.72 -25.05
CA PHE A 111 -9.99 -39.72 -25.13
C PHE A 111 -9.23 -39.49 -23.81
N ASN A 112 -9.44 -40.35 -22.81
CA ASN A 112 -8.82 -40.12 -21.48
C ASN A 112 -7.29 -40.19 -21.53
N ASN A 113 -6.69 -40.90 -22.47
CA ASN A 113 -5.24 -40.94 -22.59
C ASN A 113 -4.66 -39.56 -22.93
N TYR A 114 -5.34 -38.81 -23.81
CA TYR A 114 -4.93 -37.44 -24.15
C TYR A 114 -5.14 -36.46 -23.00
N ARG A 115 -6.22 -36.65 -22.23
CA ARG A 115 -6.49 -35.84 -21.03
C ARG A 115 -5.43 -36.06 -19.96
N ARG A 116 -4.98 -37.29 -19.76
CA ARG A 116 -3.89 -37.58 -18.80
C ARG A 116 -2.60 -36.91 -19.22
N ILE A 117 -2.19 -37.05 -20.49
CA ILE A 117 -0.98 -36.39 -21.00
C ILE A 117 -1.07 -34.86 -20.83
N TYR A 118 -2.21 -34.28 -21.14
CA TYR A 118 -2.43 -32.86 -20.93
C TYR A 118 -2.32 -32.46 -19.45
N ASN A 119 -2.99 -33.20 -18.59
CA ASN A 119 -2.98 -32.96 -17.14
C ASN A 119 -1.57 -33.11 -16.55
N ASP A 120 -0.80 -34.12 -16.97
CA ASP A 120 0.58 -34.33 -16.54
C ASP A 120 1.48 -33.14 -16.92
N ILE A 121 1.35 -32.61 -18.16
CA ILE A 121 2.09 -31.41 -18.58
C ILE A 121 1.70 -30.17 -17.77
N ILE A 122 0.42 -30.03 -17.44
CA ILE A 122 -0.06 -28.91 -16.62
C ILE A 122 0.44 -29.04 -15.19
N GLU A 123 0.40 -30.24 -14.60
CA GLU A 123 0.93 -30.47 -13.25
C GLU A 123 2.44 -30.21 -13.15
N GLU A 124 3.22 -30.67 -14.13
CA GLU A 124 4.66 -30.30 -14.21
C GLU A 124 4.84 -28.79 -14.22
N LYS A 125 4.09 -28.06 -15.04
CA LYS A 125 4.15 -26.60 -15.09
C LYS A 125 3.69 -25.92 -13.81
N ILE A 126 2.73 -26.51 -13.09
CA ILE A 126 2.29 -26.05 -11.78
C ILE A 126 3.42 -26.23 -10.75
N ILE A 127 4.13 -27.35 -10.79
CA ILE A 127 5.25 -27.67 -9.89
C ILE A 127 6.49 -26.83 -10.21
N GLU A 128 6.84 -26.68 -11.50
CA GLU A 128 8.00 -25.87 -11.94
C GLU A 128 7.81 -24.37 -11.75
N GLY A 129 6.56 -23.92 -11.69
CA GLY A 129 6.27 -22.51 -11.88
C GLY A 129 6.13 -21.71 -10.63
N ARG A 130 6.65 -20.50 -10.71
CA ARG A 130 6.22 -19.30 -9.96
C ARG A 130 4.71 -19.04 -10.09
N GLN A 131 3.95 -19.94 -10.71
CA GLN A 131 2.51 -19.79 -11.04
C GLN A 131 1.60 -20.01 -9.82
N GLY A 132 2.17 -20.37 -8.67
CA GLY A 132 1.44 -20.51 -7.43
C GLY A 132 1.22 -19.22 -6.65
N ILE A 133 1.74 -18.07 -7.11
CA ILE A 133 1.60 -16.80 -6.40
C ILE A 133 0.65 -15.88 -7.17
N GLU A 134 -0.38 -15.42 -6.46
CA GLU A 134 -1.27 -14.35 -6.91
C GLU A 134 -0.90 -13.06 -6.20
N GLN A 135 -0.81 -11.97 -6.95
CA GLN A 135 -0.52 -10.66 -6.39
C GLN A 135 -1.78 -9.80 -6.39
N GLU A 136 -2.25 -9.46 -5.21
CA GLU A 136 -3.35 -8.52 -5.02
C GLU A 136 -2.84 -7.17 -4.53
N ARG A 137 -3.42 -6.09 -5.03
CA ARG A 137 -3.03 -4.72 -4.70
C ARG A 137 -4.20 -3.97 -4.10
N TYR A 138 -3.92 -3.29 -2.98
CA TYR A 138 -4.92 -2.56 -2.23
C TYR A 138 -4.47 -1.14 -1.95
N LEU A 139 -5.40 -0.20 -2.09
CA LEU A 139 -5.27 1.18 -1.66
C LEU A 139 -6.19 1.39 -0.47
N THR A 140 -5.65 1.66 0.70
CA THR A 140 -6.42 1.99 1.89
C THR A 140 -6.27 3.47 2.20
N ILE A 141 -7.37 4.20 2.24
CA ILE A 141 -7.40 5.63 2.55
C ILE A 141 -7.92 5.80 3.96
N THR A 142 -7.30 6.70 4.71
CA THR A 142 -7.66 7.01 6.09
C THR A 142 -7.90 8.51 6.25
N ILE A 143 -9.04 8.85 6.82
CA ILE A 143 -9.48 10.23 7.07
C ILE A 143 -9.91 10.42 8.52
N GLU A 144 -9.83 11.66 9.01
CA GLU A 144 -10.32 12.04 10.33
C GLU A 144 -11.58 12.90 10.19
N ARG A 145 -12.71 12.45 10.77
CA ARG A 145 -14.00 13.16 10.77
C ARG A 145 -14.70 12.97 12.11
N LYS A 146 -15.54 13.94 12.47
CA LYS A 146 -16.23 13.95 13.77
C LYS A 146 -17.22 12.80 13.94
N ASN A 147 -17.81 12.34 12.84
CA ASN A 147 -18.80 11.27 12.86
C ASN A 147 -18.76 10.45 11.57
N PHE A 148 -19.45 9.31 11.59
CA PHE A 148 -19.51 8.36 10.50
C PHE A 148 -20.16 8.93 9.22
N GLU A 149 -21.20 9.75 9.35
CA GLU A 149 -21.92 10.33 8.19
C GLU A 149 -21.03 11.33 7.43
N GLU A 150 -20.28 12.17 8.15
CA GLU A 150 -19.29 13.04 7.52
C GLU A 150 -18.18 12.24 6.80
N ALA A 151 -17.72 11.15 7.43
CA ALA A 151 -16.74 10.27 6.83
C ALA A 151 -17.28 9.61 5.55
N LYS A 152 -18.51 9.12 5.58
CA LYS A 152 -19.19 8.51 4.43
C LYS A 152 -19.33 9.49 3.26
N ALA A 153 -19.76 10.73 3.53
CA ALA A 153 -19.89 11.77 2.52
C ALA A 153 -18.54 12.10 1.87
N GLN A 154 -17.48 12.20 2.67
CA GLN A 154 -16.13 12.46 2.15
C GLN A 154 -15.59 11.28 1.34
N PHE A 155 -15.78 10.03 1.79
CA PHE A 155 -15.37 8.87 1.02
C PHE A 155 -16.07 8.81 -0.33
N ALA A 156 -17.36 9.18 -0.42
CA ALA A 156 -18.06 9.25 -1.71
C ALA A 156 -17.40 10.24 -2.68
N THR A 157 -16.97 11.41 -2.19
CA THR A 157 -16.25 12.39 -3.00
C THR A 157 -14.87 11.91 -3.42
N LEU A 158 -14.11 11.33 -2.49
CA LEU A 158 -12.78 10.77 -2.77
C LEU A 158 -12.87 9.62 -3.77
N GLU A 159 -13.86 8.75 -3.63
CA GLU A 159 -14.09 7.60 -4.52
C GLU A 159 -14.30 8.03 -5.97
N ALA A 160 -15.09 9.08 -6.22
CA ALA A 160 -15.25 9.63 -7.56
C ALA A 160 -13.92 10.16 -8.14
N THR A 161 -13.12 10.84 -7.32
CA THR A 161 -11.80 11.36 -7.73
C THR A 161 -10.82 10.24 -8.04
N ILE A 162 -10.77 9.22 -7.17
CA ILE A 162 -9.88 8.06 -7.33
C ILE A 162 -10.26 7.26 -8.56
N HIS A 163 -11.54 6.97 -8.73
CA HIS A 163 -12.04 6.22 -9.88
C HIS A 163 -11.69 6.92 -11.20
N LYS A 164 -11.90 8.24 -11.27
CA LYS A 164 -11.50 9.05 -12.45
C LYS A 164 -9.99 8.94 -12.71
N ALA A 165 -9.16 9.09 -11.69
CA ALA A 165 -7.71 9.03 -11.83
C ALA A 165 -7.23 7.64 -12.30
N PHE A 166 -7.85 6.56 -11.81
CA PHE A 166 -7.51 5.21 -12.25
C PHE A 166 -7.94 4.93 -13.69
N ILE A 167 -9.08 5.45 -14.13
CA ILE A 167 -9.48 5.41 -15.56
C ILE A 167 -8.42 6.14 -16.42
N GLU A 168 -7.97 7.33 -16.00
CA GLU A 168 -6.91 8.07 -16.71
C GLU A 168 -5.58 7.30 -16.75
N LEU A 169 -5.30 6.48 -15.74
CA LEU A 169 -4.13 5.61 -15.67
C LEU A 169 -4.28 4.32 -16.52
N GLY A 170 -5.50 4.00 -16.97
CA GLY A 170 -5.78 2.76 -17.68
C GLY A 170 -5.89 1.52 -16.79
N ALA A 171 -6.19 1.71 -15.51
CA ALA A 171 -6.35 0.64 -14.54
C ALA A 171 -7.77 0.65 -13.92
N GLU A 172 -8.20 -0.51 -13.46
CA GLU A 172 -9.46 -0.65 -12.73
C GLU A 172 -9.21 -0.55 -11.22
N ILE A 173 -10.13 0.12 -10.52
CA ILE A 173 -10.17 0.18 -9.06
C ILE A 173 -11.59 -0.06 -8.57
N VAL A 174 -11.73 -0.95 -7.58
CA VAL A 174 -13.03 -1.36 -7.03
C VAL A 174 -13.02 -1.18 -5.52
N PRO A 175 -14.02 -0.50 -4.94
CA PRO A 175 -14.15 -0.40 -3.49
C PRO A 175 -14.53 -1.76 -2.90
N LEU A 176 -13.87 -2.16 -1.83
CA LEU A 176 -14.22 -3.36 -1.08
C LEU A 176 -15.40 -3.08 -0.15
N ASN A 177 -16.38 -3.98 -0.11
CA ASN A 177 -17.40 -3.99 0.91
C ASN A 177 -16.84 -4.51 2.26
N GLY A 178 -17.66 -4.47 3.32
CA GLY A 178 -17.21 -4.84 4.65
C GLY A 178 -16.74 -6.30 4.75
N ASN A 179 -17.48 -7.24 4.14
CA ASN A 179 -17.13 -8.67 4.17
C ASN A 179 -15.86 -8.95 3.36
N GLU A 180 -15.73 -8.36 2.17
CA GLU A 180 -14.52 -8.50 1.34
C GLU A 180 -13.29 -7.96 2.06
N ARG A 181 -13.45 -6.82 2.73
CA ARG A 181 -12.35 -6.22 3.49
C ARG A 181 -11.95 -7.04 4.71
N LEU A 182 -12.91 -7.65 5.41
CA LEU A 182 -12.64 -8.58 6.50
C LEU A 182 -11.95 -9.84 5.99
N LYS A 183 -12.32 -10.34 4.80
CA LYS A 183 -11.64 -11.47 4.17
C LYS A 183 -10.16 -11.17 3.90
N VAL A 184 -9.82 -9.98 3.40
CA VAL A 184 -8.41 -9.57 3.21
C VAL A 184 -7.65 -9.58 4.53
N LEU A 185 -8.28 -9.17 5.64
CA LEU A 185 -7.67 -9.23 6.96
C LEU A 185 -7.55 -10.66 7.49
N TYR A 186 -8.54 -11.49 7.21
CA TYR A 186 -8.48 -12.92 7.55
C TYR A 186 -7.31 -13.60 6.86
N ASP A 187 -7.13 -13.40 5.57
CA ASP A 187 -6.02 -13.95 4.79
C ASP A 187 -4.65 -13.54 5.37
N TYR A 188 -4.57 -12.34 5.99
CA TYR A 188 -3.37 -11.90 6.69
C TYR A 188 -3.04 -12.73 7.92
N TYR A 189 -4.04 -13.15 8.69
CA TYR A 189 -3.87 -13.94 9.92
C TYR A 189 -3.89 -15.46 9.68
N HIS A 190 -4.29 -15.92 8.49
CA HIS A 190 -4.43 -17.34 8.16
C HIS A 190 -3.66 -17.68 6.89
N LEU A 191 -2.34 -17.52 6.94
CA LEU A 191 -1.45 -17.79 5.82
C LEU A 191 -1.56 -19.26 5.39
N GLY A 192 -2.00 -19.51 4.13
CA GLY A 192 -2.15 -20.85 3.53
C GLY A 192 -3.48 -21.54 3.79
N ASP A 193 -4.41 -20.84 4.45
CA ASP A 193 -5.82 -21.23 4.56
C ASP A 193 -6.70 -20.08 4.01
N GLU A 194 -6.16 -19.39 3.00
CA GLU A 194 -6.82 -18.28 2.34
C GLU A 194 -8.09 -18.78 1.63
N GLY A 195 -9.20 -18.14 1.92
CA GLY A 195 -10.47 -18.43 1.28
C GLY A 195 -11.49 -19.20 2.11
N SER A 196 -11.11 -19.76 3.26
CA SER A 196 -12.04 -20.46 4.17
C SER A 196 -12.91 -19.50 5.00
N PHE A 197 -12.69 -18.19 4.90
CA PHE A 197 -13.42 -17.17 5.66
C PHE A 197 -14.89 -17.05 5.24
N ASP A 198 -15.81 -17.45 6.13
CA ASP A 198 -17.26 -17.32 5.97
C ASP A 198 -17.84 -16.45 7.09
N PHE A 199 -17.65 -15.15 7.00
CA PHE A 199 -18.20 -14.18 7.93
C PHE A 199 -19.21 -13.26 7.24
N ASP A 200 -20.35 -13.06 7.89
CA ASP A 200 -21.39 -12.14 7.40
C ASP A 200 -21.67 -11.08 8.45
N ILE A 201 -21.29 -9.83 8.14
CA ILE A 201 -21.51 -8.66 9.01
C ILE A 201 -22.99 -8.52 9.39
N LYS A 202 -23.93 -8.82 8.48
CA LYS A 202 -25.36 -8.71 8.77
C LYS A 202 -25.82 -9.72 9.81
N LYS A 203 -25.32 -10.94 9.73
CA LYS A 203 -25.59 -11.98 10.72
C LYS A 203 -24.95 -11.65 12.05
N ALA A 204 -23.65 -11.30 12.04
CA ALA A 204 -22.89 -10.94 13.22
C ALA A 204 -23.52 -9.74 14.00
N LYS A 205 -23.98 -8.72 13.27
CA LYS A 205 -24.67 -7.57 13.88
C LYS A 205 -25.95 -7.95 14.62
N LYS A 206 -26.71 -8.94 14.11
CA LYS A 206 -27.95 -9.42 14.77
C LYS A 206 -27.66 -10.17 16.06
N VAL A 207 -26.56 -10.92 16.09
CA VAL A 207 -26.16 -11.77 17.24
C VAL A 207 -25.27 -11.00 18.23
N GLY A 208 -24.71 -9.86 17.85
CA GLY A 208 -23.74 -9.10 18.65
C GLY A 208 -22.36 -9.78 18.71
N ALA A 209 -21.99 -10.54 17.68
CA ALA A 209 -20.70 -11.21 17.59
C ALA A 209 -19.56 -10.21 17.34
N ASP A 210 -18.42 -10.40 18.00
CA ASP A 210 -17.21 -9.63 17.74
C ASP A 210 -16.44 -10.24 16.55
N PHE A 211 -16.35 -9.50 15.46
CA PHE A 211 -15.66 -9.90 14.23
C PHE A 211 -14.18 -10.27 14.44
N ARG A 212 -13.54 -9.77 15.50
CA ARG A 212 -12.14 -10.05 15.81
C ARG A 212 -11.90 -11.51 16.18
N ASN A 213 -12.88 -12.15 16.78
CA ASN A 213 -12.79 -13.58 17.15
C ASN A 213 -12.76 -14.46 15.90
N ASP A 214 -13.47 -14.05 14.84
CA ASP A 214 -13.49 -14.80 13.57
C ASP A 214 -12.29 -14.47 12.69
N LEU A 215 -11.69 -13.26 12.85
CA LEU A 215 -10.50 -12.88 12.11
C LEU A 215 -9.23 -13.56 12.63
N CYS A 216 -9.13 -13.86 13.91
CA CYS A 216 -7.89 -14.34 14.50
C CYS A 216 -8.19 -15.24 15.69
N ASN A 217 -8.23 -16.53 15.43
CA ASN A 217 -8.46 -17.59 16.41
C ASN A 217 -7.22 -18.44 16.73
N GLY A 218 -6.10 -18.18 16.06
CA GLY A 218 -4.86 -18.91 16.21
C GLY A 218 -3.97 -18.46 17.39
N MET A 219 -2.89 -19.19 17.61
CA MET A 219 -1.87 -18.87 18.60
C MET A 219 -0.59 -18.41 17.88
N VAL A 220 -0.19 -17.17 18.11
CA VAL A 220 1.07 -16.63 17.61
C VAL A 220 2.13 -16.66 18.70
N LYS A 221 3.29 -17.23 18.41
CA LYS A 221 4.46 -17.25 19.30
C LYS A 221 5.49 -16.23 18.78
N TYR A 222 5.95 -15.37 19.66
CA TYR A 222 6.93 -14.32 19.33
C TYR A 222 8.33 -14.71 19.80
N PHE A 223 9.30 -14.56 18.89
CA PHE A 223 10.74 -14.75 19.12
C PHE A 223 11.47 -13.44 18.78
N PRO A 224 12.75 -13.28 19.17
CA PRO A 224 13.49 -12.03 18.93
C PRO A 224 13.69 -11.65 17.45
N ASP A 225 13.68 -12.63 16.54
CA ASP A 225 14.02 -12.48 15.12
C ASP A 225 12.89 -12.91 14.16
N HIS A 226 11.86 -13.60 14.67
CA HIS A 226 10.72 -14.07 13.91
C HIS A 226 9.48 -14.25 14.81
N PHE A 227 8.36 -14.58 14.22
CA PHE A 227 7.19 -15.08 14.93
C PHE A 227 6.67 -16.34 14.22
N GLU A 228 6.04 -17.22 15.00
CA GLU A 228 5.41 -18.41 14.48
C GLU A 228 3.90 -18.26 14.54
N ASP A 229 3.25 -18.48 13.41
CA ASP A 229 1.81 -18.60 13.30
C ASP A 229 1.48 -20.06 12.96
N GLU A 230 0.92 -20.77 13.94
CA GLU A 230 0.73 -22.21 13.89
C GLU A 230 2.02 -22.98 13.57
N SER A 231 2.21 -23.39 12.31
CA SER A 231 3.40 -24.11 11.83
C SER A 231 4.28 -23.29 10.89
N LYS A 232 4.00 -22.00 10.72
CA LYS A 232 4.68 -21.14 9.75
C LYS A 232 5.59 -20.14 10.41
N PHE A 233 6.77 -19.98 9.84
CA PHE A 233 7.74 -18.97 10.28
C PHE A 233 7.52 -17.67 9.54
N CYS A 234 7.28 -16.61 10.27
CA CYS A 234 7.02 -15.28 9.74
C CYS A 234 8.08 -14.29 10.21
N LYS A 235 8.44 -13.34 9.36
CA LYS A 235 9.40 -12.28 9.69
C LYS A 235 8.91 -10.93 9.20
N ALA A 236 8.93 -9.94 10.10
CA ALA A 236 8.66 -8.56 9.74
C ALA A 236 9.98 -7.85 9.38
N LEU A 237 10.01 -7.21 8.22
CA LEU A 237 11.13 -6.43 7.72
C LEU A 237 10.70 -4.98 7.51
N PHE A 238 11.59 -4.03 7.74
CA PHE A 238 11.34 -2.62 7.44
C PHE A 238 12.60 -1.94 6.92
N ILE A 239 12.41 -0.90 6.11
CA ILE A 239 13.52 -0.11 5.59
C ILE A 239 13.97 0.87 6.65
N LYS A 240 15.11 0.60 7.28
CA LYS A 240 15.68 1.45 8.33
C LYS A 240 16.25 2.75 7.80
N LYS A 241 16.84 2.73 6.61
CA LYS A 241 17.48 3.90 6.00
C LYS A 241 17.32 3.84 4.48
N TYR A 242 16.81 4.91 3.91
CA TYR A 242 16.76 5.07 2.47
C TYR A 242 18.11 5.53 1.93
N PRO A 243 18.59 4.98 0.81
CA PRO A 243 19.76 5.51 0.10
C PRO A 243 19.41 6.89 -0.50
N SER A 244 20.43 7.61 -0.98
CA SER A 244 20.26 8.92 -1.62
C SER A 244 19.45 8.85 -2.93
N SER A 245 19.52 7.72 -3.62
CA SER A 245 18.71 7.39 -4.80
C SER A 245 18.22 5.97 -4.71
N LEU A 246 17.02 5.72 -5.20
CA LEU A 246 16.38 4.42 -5.30
C LEU A 246 16.02 4.17 -6.76
N SER A 247 16.28 2.95 -7.24
CA SER A 247 15.83 2.50 -8.54
C SER A 247 14.30 2.33 -8.54
N ASP A 248 13.64 2.64 -9.66
CA ASP A 248 12.21 2.41 -9.87
C ASP A 248 11.84 0.93 -9.74
N ARG A 249 12.82 0.04 -9.95
CA ARG A 249 12.64 -1.42 -9.83
C ARG A 249 12.63 -1.93 -8.39
N PHE A 250 13.05 -1.13 -7.42
CA PHE A 250 13.21 -1.57 -6.02
C PHE A 250 11.94 -2.20 -5.42
N ILE A 251 10.80 -1.55 -5.59
CA ILE A 251 9.52 -2.08 -5.10
C ILE A 251 9.15 -3.37 -5.84
N ASN A 252 9.35 -3.39 -7.17
CA ASN A 252 9.06 -4.56 -7.98
C ASN A 252 9.96 -5.76 -7.59
N GLU A 253 11.23 -5.54 -7.32
CA GLU A 253 12.16 -6.59 -6.86
C GLU A 253 11.72 -7.22 -5.55
N ILE A 254 11.30 -6.40 -4.57
CA ILE A 254 10.79 -6.89 -3.28
C ILE A 254 9.46 -7.64 -3.45
N THR A 255 8.56 -7.09 -4.25
CA THR A 255 7.21 -7.66 -4.41
C THR A 255 7.12 -8.82 -5.39
N SER A 256 8.17 -9.05 -6.18
CA SER A 256 8.26 -10.19 -7.13
C SER A 256 8.89 -11.44 -6.52
N LEU A 257 9.22 -11.42 -5.23
CA LEU A 257 9.77 -12.61 -4.56
C LEU A 257 8.74 -13.76 -4.58
N PRO A 258 9.17 -14.98 -4.90
CA PRO A 258 8.29 -16.15 -4.99
C PRO A 258 7.98 -16.72 -3.59
N VAL A 259 7.58 -15.86 -2.69
CA VAL A 259 7.22 -16.19 -1.30
C VAL A 259 5.93 -15.47 -0.92
N HIS A 260 5.17 -16.08 -0.03
CA HIS A 260 4.05 -15.39 0.59
C HIS A 260 4.58 -14.15 1.32
N SER A 261 4.11 -12.98 0.93
CA SER A 261 4.60 -11.73 1.50
C SER A 261 3.58 -10.61 1.40
N ILE A 262 3.57 -9.75 2.39
CA ILE A 262 2.74 -8.55 2.41
C ILE A 262 3.67 -7.35 2.50
N THR A 263 3.66 -6.53 1.46
CA THR A 263 4.44 -5.28 1.41
C THR A 263 3.50 -4.11 1.60
N SER A 264 3.76 -3.28 2.60
CA SER A 264 2.98 -2.08 2.89
C SER A 264 3.82 -0.82 2.72
N ILE A 265 3.25 0.17 2.02
CA ILE A 265 3.82 1.51 1.83
C ILE A 265 2.84 2.50 2.44
N ASP A 266 3.18 3.04 3.61
CA ASP A 266 2.38 4.04 4.30
C ASP A 266 2.82 5.44 3.87
N VAL A 267 1.88 6.25 3.41
CA VAL A 267 2.13 7.60 2.95
C VAL A 267 1.32 8.59 3.77
N VAL A 268 2.05 9.52 4.40
CA VAL A 268 1.48 10.64 5.14
C VAL A 268 1.78 11.92 4.35
N PRO A 269 0.77 12.52 3.69
CA PRO A 269 1.00 13.74 2.92
C PRO A 269 1.44 14.88 3.83
N VAL A 270 2.42 15.64 3.37
CA VAL A 270 2.82 16.87 4.07
C VAL A 270 1.87 17.98 3.68
N PRO A 271 1.26 18.72 4.63
CA PRO A 271 0.37 19.84 4.32
C PRO A 271 1.06 20.86 3.39
N LYS A 272 0.34 21.30 2.36
CA LYS A 272 0.86 22.23 1.33
C LYS A 272 1.44 23.51 1.91
N ASP A 273 0.78 24.06 2.94
CA ASP A 273 1.23 25.28 3.63
C ASP A 273 2.58 25.08 4.34
N LEU A 274 2.84 23.91 4.92
CA LEU A 274 4.13 23.58 5.52
C LEU A 274 5.21 23.41 4.45
N THR A 275 4.88 22.74 3.36
CA THR A 275 5.79 22.57 2.23
C THR A 275 6.17 23.92 1.64
N THR A 276 5.20 24.79 1.40
CA THR A 276 5.43 26.14 0.89
C THR A 276 6.30 26.97 1.83
N LYS A 277 6.02 26.94 3.13
CA LYS A 277 6.85 27.65 4.14
C LYS A 277 8.29 27.12 4.19
N VAL A 278 8.48 25.81 4.10
CA VAL A 278 9.83 25.21 4.10
C VAL A 278 10.59 25.59 2.83
N LEU A 279 9.93 25.56 1.68
CA LEU A 279 10.53 25.98 0.40
C LEU A 279 10.87 27.46 0.39
N GLN A 280 9.98 28.33 0.86
CA GLN A 280 10.25 29.76 0.99
C GLN A 280 11.43 30.04 1.93
N LYS A 281 11.51 29.33 3.07
CA LYS A 281 12.63 29.47 4.00
C LYS A 281 13.94 29.03 3.38
N LYS A 282 13.96 27.94 2.63
CA LYS A 282 15.15 27.49 1.87
C LYS A 282 15.56 28.50 0.81
N TYR A 283 14.59 29.01 0.04
CA TYR A 283 14.82 30.00 -0.99
C TYR A 283 15.48 31.28 -0.41
N LEU A 284 14.90 31.84 0.66
CA LEU A 284 15.46 33.01 1.35
C LEU A 284 16.84 32.74 1.95
N GLY A 285 17.09 31.50 2.41
CA GLY A 285 18.41 31.08 2.89
C GLY A 285 19.46 31.12 1.77
N ILE A 286 19.15 30.50 0.62
CA ILE A 286 20.04 30.48 -0.54
C ILE A 286 20.30 31.90 -1.06
N GLU A 287 19.26 32.73 -1.18
CA GLU A 287 19.39 34.14 -1.60
C GLU A 287 20.30 34.93 -0.64
N SER A 288 20.11 34.74 0.68
CA SER A 288 20.98 35.35 1.69
C SER A 288 22.45 34.93 1.53
N ASP A 289 22.69 33.66 1.24
CA ASP A 289 24.05 33.13 1.07
C ASP A 289 24.70 33.60 -0.23
N ILE A 290 23.93 33.78 -1.31
CA ILE A 290 24.42 34.42 -2.55
C ILE A 290 24.83 35.86 -2.27
N ILE A 291 23.99 36.62 -1.56
CA ILE A 291 24.30 38.03 -1.23
C ILE A 291 25.57 38.10 -0.37
N LYS A 292 25.75 37.21 0.60
CA LYS A 292 26.95 37.15 1.42
C LYS A 292 28.20 36.84 0.58
N GLN A 293 28.11 35.86 -0.35
CA GLN A 293 29.22 35.49 -1.22
C GLN A 293 29.58 36.58 -2.22
N GLN A 294 28.60 37.26 -2.80
CA GLN A 294 28.83 38.45 -3.65
C GLN A 294 29.57 39.56 -2.91
N ARG A 295 29.26 39.77 -1.61
CA ARG A 295 29.97 40.73 -0.74
C ARG A 295 31.41 40.32 -0.44
N VAL A 296 31.66 39.01 -0.32
CA VAL A 296 33.02 38.46 0.00
C VAL A 296 33.88 38.30 -1.27
N ARG A 297 33.35 38.56 -2.49
CA ARG A 297 34.04 38.38 -3.79
C ARG A 297 34.59 36.95 -4.02
N ASN A 298 33.99 35.92 -3.44
CA ASN A 298 34.37 34.54 -3.68
C ASN A 298 33.65 34.00 -4.92
N LYS A 299 34.35 33.93 -6.06
CA LYS A 299 33.78 33.54 -7.38
C LYS A 299 33.56 32.04 -7.59
N ASN A 300 33.77 31.17 -6.63
CA ASN A 300 33.92 29.75 -6.89
C ASN A 300 32.69 28.86 -6.64
N ASN A 301 31.55 29.42 -6.19
CA ASN A 301 30.32 28.62 -6.04
C ASN A 301 29.19 29.29 -6.80
N ASP A 302 28.73 28.62 -7.84
CA ASP A 302 27.60 29.09 -8.66
C ASP A 302 26.26 28.70 -8.04
N PHE A 303 25.77 29.49 -7.09
CA PHE A 303 24.46 29.30 -6.44
C PHE A 303 23.27 29.66 -7.33
N SER A 304 23.52 30.25 -8.49
CA SER A 304 22.46 30.56 -9.46
C SER A 304 21.77 29.32 -9.94
N THR A 305 22.51 28.19 -10.07
CA THR A 305 21.99 26.92 -10.44
C THR A 305 21.08 26.33 -9.36
N GLU A 306 21.44 26.47 -8.07
CA GLU A 306 20.61 25.98 -6.96
C GLU A 306 19.31 26.77 -6.80
N ILE A 307 19.34 28.09 -7.02
CA ILE A 307 18.11 28.91 -7.02
C ILE A 307 17.21 28.53 -8.19
N SER A 308 17.77 28.38 -9.39
CA SER A 308 17.01 27.93 -10.56
C SER A 308 16.37 26.59 -10.35
N LEU A 309 17.08 25.62 -9.75
CA LEU A 309 16.57 24.31 -9.38
C LEU A 309 15.46 24.41 -8.34
N SER A 310 15.63 25.23 -7.31
CA SER A 310 14.60 25.44 -6.28
C SER A 310 13.35 26.11 -6.83
N LEU A 311 13.49 27.05 -7.76
CA LEU A 311 12.36 27.71 -8.43
C LEU A 311 11.60 26.75 -9.35
N ILE A 312 12.30 25.86 -10.07
CA ILE A 312 11.67 24.81 -10.88
C ILE A 312 10.85 23.88 -9.99
N HIS A 313 11.39 23.48 -8.83
CA HIS A 313 10.66 22.66 -7.88
C HIS A 313 9.46 23.35 -7.21
N ILE A 314 9.48 24.69 -7.11
CA ILE A 314 8.36 25.47 -6.57
C ILE A 314 7.28 25.70 -7.62
N SER A 315 7.68 26.02 -8.85
CA SER A 315 6.76 26.34 -9.95
C SER A 315 6.21 25.12 -10.68
N GLU A 316 6.96 24.01 -10.68
CA GLU A 316 6.58 22.75 -11.32
C GLU A 316 6.77 21.55 -10.34
N PRO A 317 5.95 21.43 -9.28
CA PRO A 317 6.09 20.32 -8.32
C PRO A 317 5.76 18.95 -8.91
N THR A 318 5.34 18.91 -10.18
CA THR A 318 4.85 17.70 -10.86
C THR A 318 5.73 17.21 -12.01
N ARG A 319 6.85 17.88 -12.31
CA ARG A 319 7.78 17.34 -13.33
C ARG A 319 8.90 16.55 -12.65
N PRO A 320 8.86 15.21 -12.71
CA PRO A 320 10.02 14.43 -12.34
C PRO A 320 11.14 14.70 -13.33
N ARG A 321 12.33 15.01 -12.84
CA ARG A 321 13.52 14.98 -13.70
C ARG A 321 13.82 13.56 -14.07
N LEU A 322 13.64 13.22 -15.32
CA LEU A 322 14.28 12.05 -15.92
C LEU A 322 15.80 12.26 -15.78
N ILE A 323 16.41 11.52 -14.89
CA ILE A 323 17.86 11.40 -14.86
C ILE A 323 18.20 10.43 -15.99
N SER A 324 18.61 10.97 -17.13
CA SER A 324 19.24 10.18 -18.18
C SER A 324 20.61 9.70 -17.69
N TYR A 325 20.83 8.40 -17.72
CA TYR A 325 22.14 7.78 -17.63
C TYR A 325 22.80 7.77 -19.01
#